data_b2ca2846b5c046f54cf516ffda100bc3
#
_entry.id   b2ca2846b5c046f54cf516ffda100bc3
#
_cell.length_a   1.000
_cell.length_b   1.000
_cell.length_c   1.000
_cell.angle_alpha   90.00
_cell.angle_beta   90.00
_cell.angle_gamma   90.00
#
_symmetry.space_group_name_H-M   'P 1'
#
loop_
_entity.id
_entity.type
_entity.pdbx_description
1 polymer ?
#
loop_
_entity_poly.entity_id
_entity_poly.type
_entity_poly.pdbx_seq_one_letter_code
_entity_poly.pdbx_strand_id
1 'polypeptide(L)'
;RDDVESRGLGDVYKRQGEIPCYKVAENDKFFAFLDINPLAKGHTLVIPKQEVDYIFDLSDEDLAAMHVFAKKVALAIGKAFPCRKVGEAVLGLEVPHAHIHLIPMQNEKDMLFSNPKLKLTDEEFKAIAKAITMEL
;
A
#
# COMPACT_ATOMS: atom_id res chain seq x y z
N ARG A 1 -8.75 4.38 16.96
CA ARG A 1 -8.01 4.87 15.80
C ARG A 1 -8.96 5.01 14.63
N ASP A 2 -9.05 6.20 14.10
CA ASP A 2 -10.05 6.55 13.11
C ASP A 2 -9.42 6.82 11.75
N ASP A 3 -8.69 5.87 11.23
CA ASP A 3 -8.07 5.96 9.94
C ASP A 3 -8.59 4.87 9.00
N VAL A 4 -8.08 4.87 7.77
CA VAL A 4 -8.50 3.92 6.75
C VAL A 4 -8.30 2.47 7.21
N GLU A 5 -7.17 2.20 7.85
CA GLU A 5 -6.84 0.84 8.29
C GLU A 5 -7.81 0.34 9.35
N SER A 6 -8.15 1.18 10.34
CA SER A 6 -9.04 0.76 11.42
C SER A 6 -10.48 0.60 10.95
N ARG A 7 -10.84 1.20 9.82
CA ARG A 7 -12.19 1.11 9.25
C ARG A 7 -12.38 -0.06 8.31
N GLY A 8 -11.31 -0.79 8.06
CA GLY A 8 -11.36 -1.91 7.14
C GLY A 8 -10.91 -1.53 5.75
N LEU A 9 -9.80 -2.14 5.31
CA LEU A 9 -9.22 -1.86 4.00
C LEU A 9 -10.17 -2.24 2.87
N GLY A 10 -11.05 -3.23 3.09
CA GLY A 10 -11.98 -3.70 2.07
C GLY A 10 -12.95 -2.63 1.56
N ASP A 11 -13.18 -1.58 2.35
CA ASP A 11 -14.10 -0.52 1.94
C ASP A 11 -13.42 0.59 1.16
N VAL A 12 -12.09 0.66 1.16
CA VAL A 12 -11.36 1.77 0.57
C VAL A 12 -11.68 1.94 -0.91
N TYR A 13 -11.63 0.85 -1.68
CA TYR A 13 -11.88 0.94 -3.12
C TYR A 13 -13.36 1.14 -3.43
N LYS A 14 -14.27 0.67 -2.55
CA LYS A 14 -15.72 0.82 -2.74
C LYS A 14 -16.21 2.22 -2.43
N ARG A 15 -15.54 2.89 -1.49
CA ARG A 15 -15.97 4.18 -0.97
C ARG A 15 -14.99 5.29 -1.30
N GLN A 16 -14.42 5.23 -2.49
CA GLN A 16 -13.53 6.28 -2.97
C GLN A 16 -14.28 7.62 -2.97
N GLY A 17 -13.65 8.64 -2.38
CA GLY A 17 -14.26 9.94 -2.23
C GLY A 17 -14.99 10.14 -0.90
N GLU A 18 -15.37 9.06 -0.22
CA GLU A 18 -16.01 9.14 1.09
C GLU A 18 -14.99 8.93 2.22
N ILE A 19 -14.02 8.04 1.99
CA ILE A 19 -12.96 7.73 2.94
C ILE A 19 -11.67 8.33 2.42
N PRO A 20 -10.88 9.02 3.27
CA PRO A 20 -9.58 9.52 2.83
C PRO A 20 -8.74 8.40 2.25
N CYS A 21 -8.38 8.55 0.99
CA CYS A 21 -7.66 7.54 0.24
C CYS A 21 -6.86 8.19 -0.87
N TYR A 22 -5.59 7.84 -0.96
CA TYR A 22 -4.69 8.35 -1.99
C TYR A 22 -4.35 7.20 -2.93
N LYS A 23 -5.21 6.99 -3.91
CA LYS A 23 -5.06 5.89 -4.86
C LYS A 23 -3.79 6.01 -5.67
N VAL A 24 -3.10 4.89 -5.85
CA VAL A 24 -1.90 4.78 -6.68
C VAL A 24 -2.19 3.98 -7.95
N ALA A 25 -2.87 2.85 -7.82
CA ALA A 25 -3.15 1.96 -8.95
C ALA A 25 -4.36 1.09 -8.65
N GLU A 26 -4.97 0.58 -9.72
CA GLU A 26 -6.14 -0.30 -9.57
C GLU A 26 -6.29 -1.15 -10.83
N ASN A 27 -6.75 -2.40 -10.64
CA ASN A 27 -7.25 -3.22 -11.71
C ASN A 27 -8.52 -3.94 -11.23
N ASP A 28 -8.98 -4.94 -11.97
CA ASP A 28 -10.24 -5.63 -11.63
C ASP A 28 -10.22 -6.27 -10.24
N LYS A 29 -9.08 -6.77 -9.80
CA LYS A 29 -8.96 -7.58 -8.58
C LYS A 29 -8.19 -6.91 -7.46
N PHE A 30 -7.36 -5.92 -7.75
CA PHE A 30 -6.46 -5.34 -6.75
C PHE A 30 -6.50 -3.82 -6.74
N PHE A 31 -6.14 -3.26 -5.59
CA PHE A 31 -6.18 -1.82 -5.37
C PHE A 31 -4.93 -1.42 -4.57
N ALA A 32 -4.27 -0.35 -4.99
CA ALA A 32 -3.09 0.17 -4.29
C ALA A 32 -3.32 1.63 -3.90
N PHE A 33 -2.96 1.96 -2.66
CA PHE A 33 -3.12 3.31 -2.12
C PHE A 33 -2.06 3.56 -1.05
N LEU A 34 -1.81 4.84 -0.77
CA LEU A 34 -0.79 5.20 0.20
C LEU A 34 -1.23 4.86 1.62
N ASP A 35 -0.28 4.43 2.45
CA ASP A 35 -0.49 4.28 3.88
C ASP A 35 -0.51 5.68 4.49
N ILE A 36 -1.55 6.01 5.25
CA ILE A 36 -1.67 7.34 5.86
C ILE A 36 -0.84 7.46 7.14
N ASN A 37 -0.26 6.36 7.61
CA ASN A 37 0.71 6.33 8.70
C ASN A 37 2.02 5.75 8.16
N PRO A 38 2.68 6.44 7.21
CA PRO A 38 3.76 5.83 6.44
C PRO A 38 5.08 5.79 7.19
N LEU A 39 5.85 4.74 6.93
CA LEU A 39 7.23 4.65 7.40
C LEU A 39 8.16 5.49 6.53
N ALA A 40 7.79 5.74 5.30
CA ALA A 40 8.57 6.53 4.35
C ALA A 40 7.63 7.14 3.32
N LYS A 41 8.08 8.21 2.64
CA LYS A 41 7.32 8.75 1.51
C LYS A 41 7.26 7.70 0.42
N GLY A 42 6.05 7.35 0.02
CA GLY A 42 5.84 6.31 -0.96
C GLY A 42 5.42 4.97 -0.38
N HIS A 43 5.34 4.85 0.95
CA HIS A 43 4.82 3.65 1.61
C HIS A 43 3.39 3.40 1.09
N THR A 44 3.22 2.30 0.40
CA THR A 44 1.98 1.97 -0.31
C THR A 44 1.45 0.63 0.18
N LEU A 45 0.14 0.50 0.21
CA LEU A 45 -0.56 -0.75 0.53
C LEU A 45 -1.18 -1.31 -0.74
N VAL A 46 -1.06 -2.62 -0.92
CA VAL A 46 -1.73 -3.33 -2.00
C VAL A 46 -2.71 -4.31 -1.39
N ILE A 47 -3.97 -4.22 -1.78
CA ILE A 47 -5.02 -5.10 -1.25
C ILE A 47 -5.75 -5.82 -2.37
N PRO A 48 -6.28 -7.03 -2.09
CA PRO A 48 -7.26 -7.64 -2.98
C PRO A 48 -8.62 -6.98 -2.75
N LYS A 49 -9.42 -6.85 -3.79
CA LYS A 49 -10.79 -6.35 -3.66
C LYS A 49 -11.69 -7.38 -2.97
N GLN A 50 -11.35 -8.66 -3.08
CA GLN A 50 -12.01 -9.72 -2.35
C GLN A 50 -11.72 -9.56 -0.86
N GLU A 51 -12.72 -9.71 -0.01
CA GLU A 51 -12.55 -9.63 1.43
C GLU A 51 -11.91 -10.91 1.95
N VAL A 52 -10.61 -10.87 2.17
CA VAL A 52 -9.81 -11.99 2.67
C VAL A 52 -8.89 -11.46 3.76
N ASP A 53 -9.00 -12.04 4.95
CA ASP A 53 -8.16 -11.62 6.08
C ASP A 53 -6.72 -12.12 5.93
N TYR A 54 -6.55 -13.37 5.58
CA TYR A 54 -5.24 -14.03 5.53
C TYR A 54 -4.82 -14.21 4.08
N ILE A 55 -3.67 -13.62 3.72
CA ILE A 55 -3.20 -13.63 2.33
C ILE A 55 -3.06 -15.05 1.76
N PHE A 56 -2.71 -16.02 2.61
CA PHE A 56 -2.53 -17.40 2.15
C PHE A 56 -3.85 -18.15 1.95
N ASP A 57 -4.98 -17.50 2.23
CA ASP A 57 -6.29 -18.03 1.87
C ASP A 57 -6.70 -17.67 0.44
N LEU A 58 -5.93 -16.80 -0.23
CA LEU A 58 -6.15 -16.56 -1.65
C LEU A 58 -5.80 -17.80 -2.45
N SER A 59 -6.48 -17.98 -3.59
CA SER A 59 -6.10 -19.03 -4.52
C SER A 59 -4.68 -18.78 -5.04
N ASP A 60 -4.03 -19.83 -5.52
CA ASP A 60 -2.69 -19.70 -6.10
C ASP A 60 -2.70 -18.68 -7.24
N GLU A 61 -3.74 -18.70 -8.06
CA GLU A 61 -3.87 -17.78 -9.17
C GLU A 61 -3.98 -16.32 -8.68
N ASP A 62 -4.83 -16.08 -7.69
CA ASP A 62 -5.01 -14.73 -7.16
C ASP A 62 -3.79 -14.24 -6.40
N LEU A 63 -3.13 -15.12 -5.65
CA LEU A 63 -1.90 -14.77 -4.95
C LEU A 63 -0.80 -14.37 -5.95
N ALA A 64 -0.65 -15.14 -7.02
CA ALA A 64 0.32 -14.83 -8.07
C ALA A 64 -0.03 -13.49 -8.75
N ALA A 65 -1.29 -13.30 -9.09
CA ALA A 65 -1.74 -12.05 -9.73
C ALA A 65 -1.53 -10.84 -8.83
N MET A 66 -1.76 -11.00 -7.52
CA MET A 66 -1.54 -9.94 -6.56
C MET A 66 -0.06 -9.51 -6.52
N HIS A 67 0.85 -10.48 -6.55
CA HIS A 67 2.28 -10.19 -6.56
C HIS A 67 2.74 -9.55 -7.87
N VAL A 68 2.17 -9.96 -9.00
CA VAL A 68 2.47 -9.31 -10.28
C VAL A 68 2.00 -7.84 -10.26
N PHE A 69 0.82 -7.59 -9.71
CA PHE A 69 0.32 -6.23 -9.53
C PHE A 69 1.23 -5.43 -8.59
N ALA A 70 1.60 -6.01 -7.45
CA ALA A 70 2.50 -5.37 -6.50
C ALA A 70 3.85 -5.03 -7.13
N LYS A 71 4.37 -5.89 -7.99
CA LYS A 71 5.63 -5.64 -8.69
C LYS A 71 5.56 -4.37 -9.53
N LYS A 72 4.47 -4.17 -10.26
CA LYS A 72 4.30 -2.96 -11.07
C LYS A 72 4.30 -1.71 -10.20
N VAL A 73 3.59 -1.77 -9.08
CA VAL A 73 3.52 -0.65 -8.14
C VAL A 73 4.89 -0.40 -7.52
N ALA A 74 5.58 -1.45 -7.11
CA ALA A 74 6.91 -1.33 -6.50
C ALA A 74 7.93 -0.69 -7.46
N LEU A 75 7.91 -1.07 -8.73
CA LEU A 75 8.79 -0.47 -9.73
C LEU A 75 8.49 1.03 -9.90
N ALA A 76 7.20 1.39 -9.90
CA ALA A 76 6.80 2.80 -9.99
C ALA A 76 7.25 3.59 -8.76
N ILE A 77 7.12 3.00 -7.56
CA ILE A 77 7.60 3.62 -6.31
C ILE A 77 9.10 3.89 -6.39
N GLY A 78 9.87 2.91 -6.84
CA GLY A 78 11.33 3.04 -6.93
C GLY A 78 11.77 4.11 -7.91
N LYS A 79 11.00 4.35 -8.97
CA LYS A 79 11.28 5.42 -9.91
C LYS A 79 10.92 6.80 -9.36
N ALA A 80 9.79 6.88 -8.65
CA ALA A 80 9.34 8.14 -8.07
C ALA A 80 10.17 8.56 -6.87
N PHE A 81 10.62 7.60 -6.08
CA PHE A 81 11.40 7.82 -4.85
C PHE A 81 12.65 6.96 -4.88
N PRO A 82 13.75 7.49 -5.45
CA PRO A 82 14.99 6.72 -5.55
C PRO A 82 15.40 6.12 -4.22
N CYS A 83 15.65 4.83 -4.23
CA CYS A 83 15.98 4.06 -3.04
C CYS A 83 16.83 2.86 -3.44
N ARG A 84 17.41 2.20 -2.46
CA ARG A 84 18.22 1.01 -2.74
C ARG A 84 17.34 -0.13 -3.24
N LYS A 85 16.22 -0.34 -2.55
CA LYS A 85 15.20 -1.33 -2.93
C LYS A 85 13.86 -0.92 -2.36
N VAL A 86 12.78 -1.42 -2.96
CA VAL A 86 11.47 -1.35 -2.35
C VAL A 86 11.28 -2.64 -1.56
N GLY A 87 11.08 -2.52 -0.25
CA GLY A 87 10.84 -3.65 0.61
C GLY A 87 9.38 -4.07 0.60
N GLU A 88 9.11 -5.34 0.87
CA GLU A 88 7.78 -5.90 0.90
C GLU A 88 7.55 -6.63 2.21
N ALA A 89 6.39 -6.43 2.83
CA ALA A 89 6.03 -7.13 4.05
C ALA A 89 4.53 -7.39 4.10
N VAL A 90 4.15 -8.53 4.67
CA VAL A 90 2.76 -8.89 4.92
C VAL A 90 2.66 -9.32 6.37
N LEU A 91 1.86 -8.60 7.16
CA LEU A 91 1.68 -8.89 8.58
C LEU A 91 0.23 -9.25 8.87
N GLY A 92 -0.65 -8.25 8.90
CA GLY A 92 -2.09 -8.50 8.90
C GLY A 92 -2.71 -8.93 10.22
N LEU A 93 -2.05 -8.71 11.36
CA LEU A 93 -2.64 -9.10 12.64
C LEU A 93 -3.63 -8.09 13.18
N GLU A 94 -3.42 -6.80 12.92
CA GLU A 94 -4.27 -5.75 13.44
C GLU A 94 -5.47 -5.43 12.55
N VAL A 95 -5.31 -5.55 11.24
CA VAL A 95 -6.35 -5.22 10.28
C VAL A 95 -6.78 -6.49 9.54
N PRO A 96 -8.05 -6.89 9.65
CA PRO A 96 -8.53 -8.16 9.09
C PRO A 96 -8.82 -8.06 7.58
N HIS A 97 -7.86 -7.60 6.84
CA HIS A 97 -7.92 -7.58 5.38
C HIS A 97 -6.48 -7.69 4.86
N ALA A 98 -6.22 -8.73 4.09
CA ALA A 98 -4.87 -9.00 3.59
C ALA A 98 -4.31 -7.78 2.86
N HIS A 99 -3.06 -7.42 3.16
CA HIS A 99 -2.42 -6.30 2.49
C HIS A 99 -0.91 -6.48 2.46
N ILE A 100 -0.33 -6.07 1.34
CA ILE A 100 1.11 -6.04 1.14
C ILE A 100 1.58 -4.61 1.38
N HIS A 101 2.57 -4.44 2.27
CA HIS A 101 3.26 -3.17 2.44
C HIS A 101 4.40 -3.09 1.44
N LEU A 102 4.48 -1.99 0.70
CA LEU A 102 5.61 -1.68 -0.18
C LEU A 102 6.25 -0.40 0.32
N ILE A 103 7.51 -0.47 0.70
CA ILE A 103 8.20 0.63 1.38
C ILE A 103 9.57 0.86 0.72
N PRO A 104 9.81 2.07 0.16
CA PRO A 104 11.15 2.39 -0.33
C PRO A 104 12.11 2.44 0.84
N MET A 105 13.24 1.73 0.75
CA MET A 105 14.17 1.63 1.85
C MET A 105 15.62 1.84 1.41
N GLN A 106 16.42 2.38 2.31
CA GLN A 106 17.87 2.54 2.14
C GLN A 106 18.62 1.50 2.96
N ASN A 107 18.00 0.99 4.04
CA ASN A 107 18.53 -0.09 4.86
C ASN A 107 17.35 -0.85 5.48
N GLU A 108 17.65 -2.03 6.04
CA GLU A 108 16.60 -2.89 6.57
C GLU A 108 15.86 -2.30 7.76
N LYS A 109 16.48 -1.41 8.51
CA LYS A 109 15.84 -0.74 9.65
C LYS A 109 14.66 0.12 9.21
N ASP A 110 14.62 0.54 7.95
CA ASP A 110 13.51 1.33 7.43
C ASP A 110 12.20 0.53 7.41
N MET A 111 12.27 -0.79 7.49
CA MET A 111 11.10 -1.68 7.52
C MET A 111 10.57 -1.96 8.92
N LEU A 112 11.15 -1.38 9.96
CA LEU A 112 10.66 -1.61 11.32
C LEU A 112 9.38 -0.83 11.55
N PHE A 113 8.27 -1.55 11.76
CA PHE A 113 6.96 -0.93 11.97
C PHE A 113 6.87 -0.20 13.31
N SER A 114 7.83 -0.40 14.20
CA SER A 114 7.94 0.37 15.44
C SER A 114 8.58 1.74 15.24
N ASN A 115 9.14 2.02 14.07
CA ASN A 115 9.71 3.33 13.77
C ASN A 115 8.61 4.40 13.81
N PRO A 116 8.98 5.66 14.16
CA PRO A 116 8.02 6.76 14.10
C PRO A 116 7.43 6.88 12.69
N LYS A 117 6.13 7.14 12.63
CA LYS A 117 5.46 7.33 11.35
C LYS A 117 5.59 8.78 10.92
N LEU A 118 5.71 9.00 9.61
CA LEU A 118 5.75 10.34 9.07
C LEU A 118 4.36 10.97 9.19
N LYS A 119 4.35 12.30 9.42
CA LYS A 119 3.12 13.08 9.43
C LYS A 119 3.14 13.96 8.21
N LEU A 120 2.33 13.62 7.22
CA LEU A 120 2.30 14.32 5.95
C LEU A 120 0.96 15.05 5.80
N THR A 121 1.00 16.17 5.08
CA THR A 121 -0.22 16.92 4.78
C THR A 121 -0.99 16.23 3.64
N ASP A 122 -2.25 16.60 3.47
CA ASP A 122 -3.06 16.13 2.37
C ASP A 122 -2.39 16.42 1.03
N GLU A 123 -1.82 17.62 0.88
CA GLU A 123 -1.15 18.00 -0.36
C GLU A 123 0.11 17.17 -0.62
N GLU A 124 0.85 16.85 0.44
CA GLU A 124 2.02 15.99 0.31
C GLU A 124 1.63 14.58 -0.12
N PHE A 125 0.58 14.01 0.47
CA PHE A 125 0.07 12.71 0.05
C PHE A 125 -0.38 12.71 -1.41
N LYS A 126 -1.11 13.75 -1.82
CA LYS A 126 -1.56 13.87 -3.21
C LYS A 126 -0.39 13.94 -4.18
N ALA A 127 0.64 14.69 -3.84
CA ALA A 127 1.84 14.82 -4.67
C ALA A 127 2.59 13.48 -4.77
N ILE A 128 2.68 12.75 -3.66
CA ILE A 128 3.34 11.45 -3.62
C ILE A 128 2.58 10.45 -4.50
N ALA A 129 1.25 10.38 -4.34
CA ALA A 129 0.43 9.47 -5.13
C ALA A 129 0.55 9.78 -6.62
N LYS A 130 0.54 11.06 -6.98
CA LYS A 130 0.70 11.49 -8.37
C LYS A 130 2.07 11.10 -8.92
N ALA A 131 3.12 11.31 -8.15
CA ALA A 131 4.48 10.98 -8.57
C ALA A 131 4.60 9.49 -8.90
N ILE A 132 4.02 8.62 -8.08
CA ILE A 132 4.04 7.17 -8.32
C ILE A 132 3.19 6.82 -9.53
N THR A 133 1.98 7.37 -9.61
CA THR A 133 1.06 7.09 -10.72
C THR A 133 1.67 7.44 -12.07
N MET A 134 2.44 8.52 -12.13
CA MET A 134 3.09 8.93 -13.37
C MET A 134 4.17 7.96 -13.85
N GLU A 135 4.66 7.08 -12.98
CA GLU A 135 5.67 6.09 -13.31
C GLU A 135 5.10 4.71 -13.65
N LEU A 136 3.78 4.56 -13.58
CA LEU A 136 3.14 3.26 -13.87
C LEU A 136 3.16 2.88 -15.38
#